data_15c0f90b6f8bdb19059efa22ce5e6133
#
_entry.id   15c0f90b6f8bdb19059efa22ce5e6133
#
_cell.length_a   1.000
_cell.length_b   1.000
_cell.length_c   1.000
_cell.angle_alpha   90.00
_cell.angle_beta   90.00
_cell.angle_gamma   90.00
#
_symmetry.space_group_name_H-M   'P 1'
#
loop_
_entity.id
_entity.type
_entity.pdbx_description
1 polymer ?
#
loop_
_entity_poly.entity_id
_entity_poly.type
_entity_poly.pdbx_seq_one_letter_code
_entity_poly.pdbx_strand_id
1 'polypeptide(L)'
;VPLRNPDFAPFLQRVRDAKPDALFTFVPAGVGSALMKQFTERGLDKAGIRLIAEGSVTDDDIINGMGDAALGVVTTHHYSAAHKSPANKKFVEAFAKANNGARPNFMAVGAYDGMRVIYEAAKATKGQGGEPLINAMKGQVFESPRGPIYIDAQTRDVVQNIYIRRVERVGDQLWNQEIETVTDVKDIGKAR
;
A
#
# COMPACT_ATOMS: atom_id res chain seq x y z
N VAL A 1 17.71 -8.22 -7.21
CA VAL A 1 18.03 -6.91 -7.80
C VAL A 1 18.48 -5.99 -6.67
N PRO A 2 19.60 -5.26 -6.78
CA PRO A 2 20.03 -4.32 -5.76
C PRO A 2 19.03 -3.15 -5.65
N LEU A 3 18.87 -2.59 -4.43
CA LEU A 3 17.93 -1.48 -4.20
C LEU A 3 18.42 -0.15 -4.79
N ARG A 4 19.73 0.02 -4.94
CA ARG A 4 20.29 1.20 -5.61
C ARG A 4 20.52 0.91 -7.09
N ASN A 5 19.98 1.80 -7.96
CA ASN A 5 20.04 1.66 -9.41
C ASN A 5 19.62 0.26 -9.88
N PRO A 6 18.37 -0.18 -9.58
CA PRO A 6 17.94 -1.54 -9.88
C PRO A 6 17.91 -1.76 -11.39
N ASP A 7 18.59 -2.80 -11.86
CA ASP A 7 18.51 -3.27 -13.23
C ASP A 7 17.58 -4.47 -13.30
N PHE A 8 16.39 -4.25 -13.86
CA PHE A 8 15.38 -5.29 -14.10
C PHE A 8 15.53 -5.91 -15.50
N ALA A 9 16.40 -5.35 -16.34
CA ALA A 9 16.52 -5.72 -17.73
C ALA A 9 16.70 -7.23 -18.00
N PRO A 10 17.60 -7.96 -17.30
CA PRO A 10 17.79 -9.39 -17.54
C PRO A 10 16.56 -10.22 -17.14
N PHE A 11 15.81 -9.77 -16.15
CA PHE A 11 14.60 -10.46 -15.68
C PHE A 11 13.44 -10.21 -16.64
N LEU A 12 13.23 -8.97 -17.06
CA LEU A 12 12.19 -8.57 -18.00
C LEU A 12 12.43 -9.17 -19.40
N GLN A 13 13.70 -9.35 -19.81
CA GLN A 13 13.99 -10.05 -21.05
C GLN A 13 13.50 -11.50 -21.00
N ARG A 14 13.77 -12.22 -19.91
CA ARG A 14 13.29 -13.60 -19.74
C ARG A 14 11.75 -13.68 -19.76
N VAL A 15 11.08 -12.71 -19.14
CA VAL A 15 9.61 -12.59 -19.18
C VAL A 15 9.13 -12.42 -20.62
N ARG A 16 9.76 -11.52 -21.37
CA ARG A 16 9.42 -11.27 -22.77
C ARG A 16 9.59 -12.52 -23.65
N ASP A 17 10.67 -13.27 -23.42
CA ASP A 17 10.96 -14.50 -24.18
C ASP A 17 9.96 -15.62 -23.84
N ALA A 18 9.51 -15.68 -22.58
CA ALA A 18 8.52 -16.66 -22.12
C ALA A 18 7.08 -16.34 -22.58
N LYS A 19 6.78 -15.08 -22.95
CA LYS A 19 5.47 -14.61 -23.43
C LYS A 19 4.29 -15.02 -22.53
N PRO A 20 4.33 -14.76 -21.21
CA PRO A 20 3.20 -15.07 -20.34
C PRO A 20 2.06 -14.10 -20.55
N ASP A 21 0.82 -14.46 -20.17
CA ASP A 21 -0.33 -13.56 -20.15
C ASP A 21 -0.22 -12.47 -19.09
N ALA A 22 0.47 -12.76 -17.99
CA ALA A 22 0.68 -11.83 -16.89
C ALA A 22 2.03 -12.05 -16.20
N LEU A 23 2.57 -10.95 -15.66
CA LEU A 23 3.73 -10.94 -14.78
C LEU A 23 3.29 -10.48 -13.39
N PHE A 24 3.46 -11.35 -12.38
CA PHE A 24 3.36 -10.92 -10.99
C PHE A 24 4.72 -10.45 -10.48
N THR A 25 4.74 -9.30 -9.81
CA THR A 25 5.96 -8.76 -9.21
C THR A 25 5.76 -8.37 -7.75
N PHE A 26 6.80 -8.61 -6.98
CA PHE A 26 7.01 -8.05 -5.66
C PHE A 26 8.35 -7.32 -5.67
N VAL A 27 8.34 -6.02 -5.45
CA VAL A 27 9.54 -5.20 -5.31
C VAL A 27 9.38 -4.24 -4.13
N PRO A 28 10.44 -3.94 -3.39
CA PRO A 28 10.35 -3.01 -2.26
C PRO A 28 9.89 -1.62 -2.67
N ALA A 29 9.28 -0.91 -1.74
CA ALA A 29 8.89 0.49 -1.92
C ALA A 29 10.06 1.35 -2.42
N GLY A 30 9.76 2.29 -3.32
CA GLY A 30 10.73 3.22 -3.90
C GLY A 30 11.41 2.74 -5.19
N VAL A 31 11.31 1.46 -5.57
CA VAL A 31 11.88 0.98 -6.85
C VAL A 31 10.83 0.73 -7.94
N GLY A 32 9.55 0.92 -7.64
CA GLY A 32 8.44 0.71 -8.58
C GLY A 32 8.56 1.55 -9.84
N SER A 33 8.96 2.82 -9.74
CA SER A 33 9.16 3.69 -10.91
C SER A 33 10.21 3.16 -11.87
N ALA A 34 11.33 2.61 -11.35
CA ALA A 34 12.37 2.02 -12.18
C ALA A 34 11.88 0.73 -12.87
N LEU A 35 11.09 -0.09 -12.18
CA LEU A 35 10.45 -1.28 -12.75
C LEU A 35 9.51 -0.89 -13.88
N MET A 36 8.59 0.06 -13.65
CA MET A 36 7.62 0.52 -14.64
C MET A 36 8.28 1.08 -15.88
N LYS A 37 9.29 1.93 -15.70
CA LYS A 37 10.07 2.49 -16.80
C LYS A 37 10.70 1.38 -17.67
N GLN A 38 11.41 0.44 -17.05
CA GLN A 38 12.07 -0.64 -17.79
C GLN A 38 11.08 -1.63 -18.41
N PHE A 39 9.91 -1.83 -17.80
CA PHE A 39 8.84 -2.67 -18.33
C PHE A 39 8.30 -2.10 -19.66
N THR A 40 8.00 -0.81 -19.72
CA THR A 40 7.50 -0.14 -20.91
C THR A 40 8.58 0.08 -21.97
N GLU A 41 9.80 0.49 -21.60
CA GLU A 41 10.92 0.65 -22.53
C GLU A 41 11.25 -0.63 -23.28
N ARG A 42 11.01 -1.80 -22.67
CA ARG A 42 11.18 -3.11 -23.28
C ARG A 42 9.94 -3.59 -24.04
N GLY A 43 8.88 -2.81 -24.06
CA GLY A 43 7.67 -3.11 -24.82
C GLY A 43 6.89 -4.32 -24.29
N LEU A 44 6.97 -4.65 -22.97
CA LEU A 44 6.20 -5.76 -22.42
C LEU A 44 4.71 -5.41 -22.35
N ASP A 45 4.37 -4.16 -22.11
CA ASP A 45 3.01 -3.62 -22.19
C ASP A 45 2.42 -3.82 -23.62
N LYS A 46 3.19 -3.49 -24.65
CA LYS A 46 2.78 -3.66 -26.06
C LYS A 46 2.73 -5.13 -26.50
N ALA A 47 3.45 -5.99 -25.80
CA ALA A 47 3.39 -7.43 -26.01
C ALA A 47 2.15 -8.08 -25.38
N GLY A 48 1.29 -7.29 -24.71
CA GLY A 48 0.06 -7.77 -24.07
C GLY A 48 0.27 -8.42 -22.70
N ILE A 49 1.46 -8.31 -22.13
CA ILE A 49 1.78 -8.88 -20.82
C ILE A 49 1.22 -7.97 -19.72
N ARG A 50 0.23 -8.44 -18.98
CA ARG A 50 -0.38 -7.68 -17.88
C ARG A 50 0.53 -7.67 -16.66
N LEU A 51 0.78 -6.48 -16.09
CA LEU A 51 1.51 -6.35 -14.83
C LEU A 51 0.53 -6.39 -13.65
N ILE A 52 0.75 -7.34 -12.75
CA ILE A 52 0.06 -7.50 -11.47
C ILE A 52 1.11 -7.43 -10.38
N ALA A 53 0.89 -6.65 -9.33
CA ALA A 53 1.92 -6.42 -8.35
C ALA A 53 1.39 -6.26 -6.92
N GLU A 54 2.30 -6.39 -5.98
CA GLU A 54 2.10 -5.87 -4.63
C GLU A 54 2.07 -4.32 -4.67
N GLY A 55 1.32 -3.71 -3.76
CA GLY A 55 0.90 -2.32 -3.87
C GLY A 55 2.00 -1.27 -3.80
N SER A 56 3.17 -1.58 -3.27
CA SER A 56 4.29 -0.63 -3.21
C SER A 56 4.90 -0.30 -4.58
N VAL A 57 4.59 -1.10 -5.61
CA VAL A 57 5.00 -0.82 -6.99
C VAL A 57 4.39 0.48 -7.50
N THR A 58 3.11 0.72 -7.17
CA THR A 58 2.37 1.92 -7.57
C THR A 58 1.97 2.77 -6.36
N ASP A 59 2.86 2.93 -5.39
CA ASP A 59 2.54 3.65 -4.15
C ASP A 59 2.07 5.08 -4.44
N ASP A 60 1.17 5.59 -3.61
CA ASP A 60 0.40 6.82 -3.89
C ASP A 60 1.28 8.08 -3.98
N ASP A 61 2.44 8.09 -3.32
CA ASP A 61 3.39 9.21 -3.36
C ASP A 61 4.26 9.24 -4.63
N ILE A 62 4.43 8.11 -5.32
CA ILE A 62 5.31 8.02 -6.50
C ILE A 62 4.55 7.82 -7.83
N ILE A 63 3.28 7.42 -7.78
CA ILE A 63 2.52 6.97 -8.94
C ILE A 63 2.43 8.02 -10.05
N ASN A 64 2.28 9.30 -9.72
CA ASN A 64 2.19 10.37 -10.72
C ASN A 64 3.48 10.52 -11.54
N GLY A 65 4.64 10.24 -10.96
CA GLY A 65 5.92 10.24 -11.65
C GLY A 65 6.10 9.12 -12.67
N MET A 66 5.24 8.11 -12.66
CA MET A 66 5.28 6.99 -13.61
C MET A 66 4.57 7.31 -14.93
N GLY A 67 3.69 8.34 -14.95
CA GLY A 67 2.92 8.70 -16.13
C GLY A 67 2.04 7.55 -16.63
N ASP A 68 1.75 7.56 -17.92
CA ASP A 68 0.84 6.60 -18.55
C ASP A 68 1.33 5.14 -18.48
N ALA A 69 2.61 4.92 -18.19
CA ALA A 69 3.17 3.59 -18.00
C ALA A 69 2.47 2.80 -16.85
N ALA A 70 1.91 3.50 -15.86
CA ALA A 70 1.24 2.88 -14.74
C ALA A 70 -0.26 2.61 -14.99
N LEU A 71 -0.86 3.19 -16.04
CA LEU A 71 -2.31 3.04 -16.29
C LEU A 71 -2.71 1.58 -16.45
N GLY A 72 -3.79 1.20 -15.75
CA GLY A 72 -4.34 -0.14 -15.80
C GLY A 72 -3.58 -1.19 -14.97
N VAL A 73 -2.44 -0.86 -14.37
CA VAL A 73 -1.72 -1.78 -13.47
C VAL A 73 -2.61 -2.14 -12.29
N VAL A 74 -2.71 -3.44 -12.00
CA VAL A 74 -3.49 -3.97 -10.89
C VAL A 74 -2.56 -4.33 -9.73
N THR A 75 -2.89 -3.85 -8.55
CA THR A 75 -2.13 -4.13 -7.33
C THR A 75 -3.04 -4.53 -6.19
N THR A 76 -2.48 -5.22 -5.20
CA THR A 76 -3.15 -5.51 -3.93
C THR A 76 -2.46 -4.76 -2.80
N HIS A 77 -3.25 -4.06 -1.96
CA HIS A 77 -2.69 -3.34 -0.82
C HIS A 77 -3.73 -3.09 0.26
N HIS A 78 -3.26 -2.73 1.44
CA HIS A 78 -4.12 -2.39 2.58
C HIS A 78 -4.48 -0.90 2.65
N TYR A 79 -4.02 -0.09 1.70
CA TYR A 79 -4.28 1.36 1.68
C TYR A 79 -4.29 1.90 0.25
N SER A 80 -5.09 2.92 0.04
CA SER A 80 -5.02 3.85 -1.08
C SER A 80 -5.37 5.26 -0.60
N ALA A 81 -4.65 6.27 -1.07
CA ALA A 81 -5.01 7.67 -0.82
C ALA A 81 -6.37 8.03 -1.45
N ALA A 82 -6.86 7.23 -2.40
CA ALA A 82 -8.19 7.36 -3.00
C ALA A 82 -9.31 6.64 -2.22
N HIS A 83 -9.01 5.98 -1.08
CA HIS A 83 -10.00 5.28 -0.28
C HIS A 83 -11.17 6.19 0.12
N LYS A 84 -12.40 5.74 -0.16
CA LYS A 84 -13.62 6.54 -0.02
C LYS A 84 -14.18 6.46 1.41
N SER A 85 -13.55 7.16 2.35
CA SER A 85 -14.08 7.33 3.69
C SER A 85 -13.88 8.76 4.21
N PRO A 86 -14.74 9.25 5.13
CA PRO A 86 -14.52 10.54 5.78
C PRO A 86 -13.21 10.60 6.57
N ALA A 87 -12.79 9.48 7.16
CA ALA A 87 -11.53 9.38 7.89
C ALA A 87 -10.33 9.57 6.95
N ASN A 88 -10.34 8.90 5.79
CA ASN A 88 -9.27 9.06 4.81
C ASN A 88 -9.21 10.47 4.24
N LYS A 89 -10.34 11.06 3.89
CA LYS A 89 -10.39 12.44 3.36
C LYS A 89 -9.69 13.42 4.33
N LYS A 90 -10.04 13.37 5.62
CA LYS A 90 -9.41 14.20 6.66
C LYS A 90 -7.91 13.94 6.78
N PHE A 91 -7.52 12.68 6.74
CA PHE A 91 -6.12 12.28 6.84
C PHE A 91 -5.30 12.79 5.64
N VAL A 92 -5.77 12.58 4.41
CA VAL A 92 -5.10 13.03 3.19
C VAL A 92 -4.96 14.56 3.17
N GLU A 93 -6.04 15.30 3.51
CA GLU A 93 -6.02 16.77 3.57
C GLU A 93 -5.00 17.28 4.62
N ALA A 94 -5.01 16.69 5.82
CA ALA A 94 -4.10 17.08 6.89
C ALA A 94 -2.64 16.74 6.54
N PHE A 95 -2.41 15.56 5.97
CA PHE A 95 -1.08 15.12 5.53
C PHE A 95 -0.52 16.04 4.44
N ALA A 96 -1.30 16.33 3.41
CA ALA A 96 -0.90 17.21 2.32
C ALA A 96 -0.56 18.62 2.81
N LYS A 97 -1.37 19.16 3.74
CA LYS A 97 -1.09 20.47 4.36
C LYS A 97 0.24 20.50 5.11
N ALA A 98 0.58 19.40 5.81
CA ALA A 98 1.81 19.30 6.59
C ALA A 98 3.05 18.94 5.76
N ASN A 99 2.87 18.41 4.54
CA ASN A 99 3.94 17.83 3.71
C ASN A 99 3.95 18.44 2.28
N ASN A 100 3.76 19.74 2.14
CA ASN A 100 3.89 20.46 0.87
C ASN A 100 3.05 19.87 -0.28
N GLY A 101 1.84 19.44 -0.01
CA GLY A 101 0.94 18.84 -1.00
C GLY A 101 1.20 17.37 -1.33
N ALA A 102 2.13 16.70 -0.66
CA ALA A 102 2.41 15.28 -0.85
C ALA A 102 1.20 14.41 -0.46
N ARG A 103 1.01 13.30 -1.17
CA ARG A 103 0.05 12.27 -0.79
C ARG A 103 0.62 11.35 0.28
N PRO A 104 -0.19 10.94 1.27
CA PRO A 104 0.22 9.88 2.17
C PRO A 104 0.31 8.54 1.43
N ASN A 105 1.29 7.73 1.81
CA ASN A 105 1.46 6.36 1.36
C ASN A 105 1.10 5.38 2.48
N PHE A 106 1.29 4.08 2.23
CA PHE A 106 0.96 3.04 3.20
C PHE A 106 1.79 3.11 4.49
N MET A 107 3.02 3.63 4.44
CA MET A 107 3.85 3.82 5.64
C MET A 107 3.31 4.97 6.49
N ALA A 108 2.86 6.05 5.86
CA ALA A 108 2.28 7.19 6.56
C ALA A 108 1.00 6.81 7.33
N VAL A 109 0.10 6.06 6.69
CA VAL A 109 -1.13 5.60 7.37
C VAL A 109 -0.81 4.57 8.46
N GLY A 110 0.19 3.70 8.24
CA GLY A 110 0.64 2.75 9.26
C GLY A 110 1.18 3.45 10.51
N ALA A 111 1.98 4.49 10.33
CA ALA A 111 2.49 5.31 11.44
C ALA A 111 1.35 6.06 12.16
N TYR A 112 0.40 6.62 11.42
CA TYR A 112 -0.78 7.30 11.98
C TYR A 112 -1.61 6.35 12.86
N ASP A 113 -1.91 5.16 12.36
CA ASP A 113 -2.65 4.14 13.12
C ASP A 113 -1.87 3.64 14.33
N GLY A 114 -0.59 3.39 14.18
CA GLY A 114 0.28 2.96 15.27
C GLY A 114 0.31 3.98 16.41
N MET A 115 0.40 5.26 16.10
CA MET A 115 0.34 6.34 17.10
C MET A 115 -1.03 6.40 17.78
N ARG A 116 -2.11 6.18 17.04
CA ARG A 116 -3.46 6.11 17.63
C ARG A 116 -3.56 4.97 18.65
N VAL A 117 -3.09 3.78 18.28
CA VAL A 117 -3.08 2.61 19.20
C VAL A 117 -2.31 2.92 20.47
N ILE A 118 -1.14 3.58 20.37
CA ILE A 118 -0.32 3.98 21.50
C ILE A 118 -1.06 5.02 22.36
N TYR A 119 -1.66 6.04 21.78
CA TYR A 119 -2.38 7.07 22.51
C TYR A 119 -3.57 6.52 23.28
N GLU A 120 -4.39 5.67 22.67
CA GLU A 120 -5.54 5.08 23.36
C GLU A 120 -5.09 4.14 24.49
N ALA A 121 -4.02 3.37 24.30
CA ALA A 121 -3.44 2.55 25.35
C ALA A 121 -2.86 3.40 26.50
N ALA A 122 -2.16 4.50 26.18
CA ALA A 122 -1.62 5.40 27.21
C ALA A 122 -2.72 6.08 28.04
N LYS A 123 -3.84 6.48 27.42
CA LYS A 123 -5.00 6.98 28.13
C LYS A 123 -5.60 5.91 29.07
N ALA A 124 -5.79 4.69 28.57
CA ALA A 124 -6.35 3.58 29.35
C ALA A 124 -5.48 3.23 30.56
N THR A 125 -4.17 3.30 30.42
CA THR A 125 -3.21 3.00 31.49
C THR A 125 -2.83 4.23 32.34
N LYS A 126 -3.42 5.39 32.05
CA LYS A 126 -3.08 6.67 32.74
C LYS A 126 -1.57 6.99 32.66
N GLY A 127 -0.94 6.67 31.51
CA GLY A 127 0.47 6.90 31.27
C GLY A 127 1.41 5.81 31.82
N GLN A 128 0.90 4.74 32.39
CA GLN A 128 1.74 3.62 32.84
C GLN A 128 2.31 2.88 31.60
N GLY A 129 3.62 2.76 31.53
CA GLY A 129 4.35 2.06 30.47
C GLY A 129 4.50 0.55 30.73
N GLY A 130 5.35 -0.11 29.91
CA GLY A 130 5.66 -1.52 30.05
C GLY A 130 4.51 -2.46 29.66
N GLU A 131 4.39 -3.59 30.36
CA GLU A 131 3.36 -4.59 30.08
C GLU A 131 1.91 -4.07 30.12
N PRO A 132 1.51 -3.22 31.07
CA PRO A 132 0.18 -2.63 31.07
C PRO A 132 -0.14 -1.89 29.77
N LEU A 133 0.80 -1.10 29.24
CA LEU A 133 0.64 -0.39 27.97
C LEU A 133 0.48 -1.37 26.80
N ILE A 134 1.35 -2.38 26.70
CA ILE A 134 1.29 -3.42 25.66
C ILE A 134 -0.03 -4.18 25.71
N ASN A 135 -0.50 -4.52 26.91
CA ASN A 135 -1.76 -5.22 27.07
C ASN A 135 -2.96 -4.36 26.67
N ALA A 136 -2.91 -3.05 26.90
CA ALA A 136 -3.96 -2.12 26.52
C ALA A 136 -3.99 -1.83 25.00
N MET A 137 -2.94 -2.18 24.25
CA MET A 137 -2.94 -2.12 22.78
C MET A 137 -3.69 -3.29 22.14
N LYS A 138 -3.78 -4.43 22.83
CA LYS A 138 -4.44 -5.63 22.33
C LYS A 138 -5.95 -5.46 22.27
N GLY A 139 -6.57 -5.97 21.23
CA GLY A 139 -8.02 -5.96 21.06
C GLY A 139 -8.61 -4.59 20.71
N GLN A 140 -7.81 -3.55 20.48
CA GLN A 140 -8.33 -2.27 20.04
C GLN A 140 -8.98 -2.39 18.65
N VAL A 141 -10.14 -1.75 18.51
CA VAL A 141 -10.92 -1.69 17.27
C VAL A 141 -11.19 -0.23 16.95
N PHE A 142 -10.95 0.18 15.71
CA PHE A 142 -11.24 1.55 15.30
C PHE A 142 -11.33 1.71 13.78
N GLU A 143 -11.97 2.81 13.37
CA GLU A 143 -11.99 3.26 11.99
C GLU A 143 -10.68 4.00 11.69
N SER A 144 -9.93 3.45 10.73
CA SER A 144 -8.70 4.03 10.20
C SER A 144 -8.95 4.75 8.88
N PRO A 145 -8.05 5.65 8.41
CA PRO A 145 -8.07 6.14 7.05
C PRO A 145 -8.09 5.04 5.97
N ARG A 146 -7.64 3.83 6.29
CA ARG A 146 -7.67 2.66 5.40
C ARG A 146 -8.86 1.71 5.63
N GLY A 147 -9.90 2.17 6.31
CA GLY A 147 -11.05 1.35 6.69
C GLY A 147 -10.96 0.78 8.09
N PRO A 148 -11.91 -0.09 8.49
CA PRO A 148 -11.94 -0.68 9.82
C PRO A 148 -10.73 -1.58 10.06
N ILE A 149 -10.12 -1.44 11.23
CA ILE A 149 -9.03 -2.31 11.67
C ILE A 149 -9.23 -2.72 13.12
N TYR A 150 -8.69 -3.88 13.50
CA TYR A 150 -8.51 -4.23 14.88
C TYR A 150 -7.16 -4.91 15.14
N ILE A 151 -6.70 -4.79 16.38
CA ILE A 151 -5.46 -5.45 16.82
C ILE A 151 -5.83 -6.80 17.43
N ASP A 152 -5.47 -7.88 16.77
CA ASP A 152 -5.74 -9.24 17.27
C ASP A 152 -5.09 -9.43 18.64
N ALA A 153 -5.90 -9.81 19.64
CA ALA A 153 -5.44 -9.92 21.01
C ALA A 153 -4.40 -11.04 21.24
N GLN A 154 -4.41 -12.06 20.40
CA GLN A 154 -3.52 -13.22 20.50
C GLN A 154 -2.22 -12.99 19.73
N THR A 155 -2.34 -12.65 18.45
CA THR A 155 -1.19 -12.49 17.56
C THR A 155 -0.57 -11.10 17.61
N ARG A 156 -1.34 -10.10 18.05
CA ARG A 156 -1.00 -8.67 18.07
C ARG A 156 -0.83 -8.05 16.67
N ASP A 157 -1.27 -8.76 15.64
CA ASP A 157 -1.29 -8.28 14.28
C ASP A 157 -2.52 -7.42 14.01
N VAL A 158 -2.40 -6.57 13.00
CA VAL A 158 -3.54 -5.82 12.48
C VAL A 158 -4.38 -6.74 11.60
N VAL A 159 -5.66 -6.86 11.91
CA VAL A 159 -6.66 -7.42 11.01
C VAL A 159 -7.32 -6.27 10.26
N GLN A 160 -7.36 -6.35 8.94
CA GLN A 160 -7.70 -5.23 8.08
C GLN A 160 -8.24 -5.68 6.73
N ASN A 161 -8.84 -4.77 6.01
CA ASN A 161 -9.19 -4.99 4.62
C ASN A 161 -7.94 -4.96 3.72
N ILE A 162 -7.96 -5.79 2.69
CA ILE A 162 -7.02 -5.72 1.56
C ILE A 162 -7.82 -5.33 0.33
N TYR A 163 -7.33 -4.33 -0.37
CA TYR A 163 -7.96 -3.78 -1.56
C TYR A 163 -7.24 -4.25 -2.82
N ILE A 164 -8.00 -4.73 -3.79
CA ILE A 164 -7.53 -4.88 -5.16
C ILE A 164 -7.73 -3.52 -5.81
N ARG A 165 -6.65 -2.93 -6.31
CA ARG A 165 -6.62 -1.58 -6.84
C ARG A 165 -6.18 -1.60 -8.29
N ARG A 166 -6.70 -0.68 -9.07
CA ARG A 166 -6.25 -0.41 -10.42
C ARG A 166 -5.84 1.05 -10.55
N VAL A 167 -4.74 1.28 -11.25
CA VAL A 167 -4.30 2.65 -11.54
C VAL A 167 -5.21 3.26 -12.60
N GLU A 168 -5.85 4.36 -12.26
CA GLU A 168 -6.74 5.11 -13.14
C GLU A 168 -6.38 6.59 -13.12
N ARG A 169 -6.69 7.27 -14.24
CA ARG A 169 -6.56 8.73 -14.33
C ARG A 169 -7.85 9.39 -13.82
N VAL A 170 -7.69 10.30 -12.86
CA VAL A 170 -8.79 11.15 -12.37
C VAL A 170 -8.32 12.61 -12.46
N GLY A 171 -8.93 13.36 -13.35
CA GLY A 171 -8.42 14.68 -13.74
C GLY A 171 -7.05 14.57 -14.41
N ASP A 172 -6.09 15.30 -13.92
CA ASP A 172 -4.70 15.34 -14.39
C ASP A 172 -3.75 14.36 -13.64
N GLN A 173 -4.29 13.59 -12.68
CA GLN A 173 -3.48 12.77 -11.79
C GLN A 173 -3.85 11.29 -11.86
N LEU A 174 -2.87 10.44 -11.53
CA LEU A 174 -3.06 9.01 -11.38
C LEU A 174 -3.43 8.67 -9.94
N TRP A 175 -4.33 7.68 -9.78
CA TRP A 175 -4.82 7.20 -8.50
C TRP A 175 -4.97 5.69 -8.51
N ASN A 176 -4.69 5.07 -7.37
CA ASN A 176 -5.01 3.67 -7.14
C ASN A 176 -6.48 3.55 -6.75
N GLN A 177 -7.37 3.33 -7.73
CA GLN A 177 -8.79 3.13 -7.47
C GLN A 177 -9.05 1.70 -6.99
N GLU A 178 -9.79 1.59 -5.88
CA GLU A 178 -10.20 0.30 -5.33
C GLU A 178 -11.31 -0.29 -6.20
N ILE A 179 -11.11 -1.51 -6.68
CA ILE A 179 -12.05 -2.23 -7.55
C ILE A 179 -12.68 -3.43 -6.84
N GLU A 180 -12.03 -3.95 -5.80
CA GLU A 180 -12.53 -5.04 -4.97
C GLU A 180 -11.94 -4.94 -3.57
N THR A 181 -12.65 -5.46 -2.57
CA THR A 181 -12.24 -5.50 -1.17
C THR A 181 -12.31 -6.92 -0.63
N VAL A 182 -11.21 -7.40 -0.07
CA VAL A 182 -11.17 -8.63 0.74
C VAL A 182 -11.17 -8.19 2.20
N THR A 183 -12.23 -8.50 2.93
CA THR A 183 -12.44 -8.01 4.30
C THR A 183 -11.77 -8.89 5.34
N ASP A 184 -11.43 -8.28 6.48
CA ASP A 184 -10.99 -8.95 7.71
C ASP A 184 -9.82 -9.92 7.54
N VAL A 185 -8.85 -9.53 6.69
CA VAL A 185 -7.69 -10.36 6.39
C VAL A 185 -6.75 -10.42 7.59
N LYS A 186 -6.49 -11.64 8.06
CA LYS A 186 -5.51 -11.97 9.10
C LYS A 186 -4.19 -12.45 8.48
N ASP A 187 -3.09 -12.29 9.23
CA ASP A 187 -1.83 -12.93 8.87
C ASP A 187 -1.96 -14.46 9.03
N ILE A 188 -2.03 -15.16 7.90
CA ILE A 188 -2.12 -16.62 7.87
C ILE A 188 -0.85 -17.31 8.39
N GLY A 189 0.28 -16.62 8.38
CA GLY A 189 1.56 -17.14 8.89
C GLY A 189 1.58 -17.34 10.41
N LYS A 190 0.69 -16.65 11.13
CA LYS A 190 0.56 -16.69 12.60
C LYS A 190 -0.72 -17.40 13.08
N ALA A 191 -1.57 -17.83 12.16
CA ALA A 191 -2.82 -18.51 12.48
C ALA A 191 -2.62 -20.00 12.91
N ARG A 192 -1.48 -20.34 13.52
CA ARG A 192 -1.18 -21.70 14.03
C ARG A 192 -1.19 -21.74 15.53
#